data_cdd798420baaa043fc68edd25546d9e5
#
_entry.id   cdd798420baaa043fc68edd25546d9e5
#
_cell.length_a   1.000
_cell.length_b   1.000
_cell.length_c   1.000
_cell.angle_alpha   90.00
_cell.angle_beta   90.00
_cell.angle_gamma   90.00
#
_symmetry.space_group_name_H-M   'P 1'
#
loop_
_entity.id
_entity.type
_entity.pdbx_description
1 polymer ?
#
loop_
_entity_poly.entity_id
_entity_poly.type
_entity_poly.pdbx_seq_one_letter_code
_entity_poly.pdbx_strand_id
1 'polypeptide(L)'
;KNPVLAELDCHNNDLTSLDLAKNPMLTELYCYNNKIPILDVSQNKLLVEFSIWNNHIETLDLSKNTRIRLLNVKHNRLKKVDLSKNTRIETLYIQNNLLTELDLSKNTKITFLDCHKNNLTSIDLSKNTALTYFDCHKNFFTSLDFSKNLALKTVICKNNELTSLNVSSNTGLEELDCHKNELTCLDVSKNLKLTRLDIHNNQFKSIDLSQNAFLNAFVCHSNELVTLNISENPALVELDCSNNPMTCIQVNAIQLSNLPLEWLKDALATYSDTPCN
;
A
#
# COMPACT_ATOMS: atom_id res chain seq x y z
N LYS A 1 -18.78 15.85 -32.42
CA LYS A 1 -17.81 15.03 -33.16
C LYS A 1 -16.52 15.83 -33.34
N ASN A 2 -15.46 15.48 -32.59
CA ASN A 2 -14.17 16.14 -32.71
C ASN A 2 -13.09 15.04 -32.90
N PRO A 3 -12.71 14.73 -34.14
CA PRO A 3 -11.78 13.62 -34.41
C PRO A 3 -10.34 13.91 -34.00
N VAL A 4 -10.00 15.16 -33.75
CA VAL A 4 -8.66 15.60 -33.31
C VAL A 4 -8.57 15.86 -31.81
N LEU A 5 -9.62 15.54 -31.05
CA LEU A 5 -9.66 15.69 -29.59
C LEU A 5 -8.59 14.81 -28.96
N ALA A 6 -7.63 15.43 -28.27
CA ALA A 6 -6.53 14.72 -27.60
C ALA A 6 -6.82 14.48 -26.13
N GLU A 7 -7.53 15.37 -25.46
CA GLU A 7 -7.91 15.30 -24.05
C GLU A 7 -9.42 15.47 -23.91
N LEU A 8 -10.02 14.63 -23.07
CA LEU A 8 -11.41 14.77 -22.66
C LEU A 8 -11.52 14.66 -21.16
N ASP A 9 -11.97 15.75 -20.56
CA ASP A 9 -12.33 15.79 -19.15
C ASP A 9 -13.83 16.04 -19.01
N CYS A 10 -14.54 15.02 -18.50
CA CYS A 10 -15.97 15.07 -18.24
C CYS A 10 -16.31 14.49 -16.85
N HIS A 11 -15.38 14.59 -15.93
CA HIS A 11 -15.56 14.11 -14.56
C HIS A 11 -16.65 14.88 -13.79
N ASN A 12 -17.09 14.32 -12.65
CA ASN A 12 -18.09 14.93 -11.77
C ASN A 12 -19.39 15.30 -12.49
N ASN A 13 -19.97 14.34 -13.22
CA ASN A 13 -21.24 14.46 -13.90
C ASN A 13 -22.14 13.28 -13.57
N ASP A 14 -23.32 13.24 -14.18
CA ASP A 14 -24.30 12.15 -14.06
C ASP A 14 -24.34 11.28 -15.32
N LEU A 15 -23.22 11.15 -16.06
CA LEU A 15 -23.16 10.40 -17.29
C LEU A 15 -23.43 8.91 -17.03
N THR A 16 -24.35 8.36 -17.77
CA THR A 16 -24.67 6.93 -17.79
C THR A 16 -24.09 6.20 -19.00
N SER A 17 -23.59 6.94 -19.98
CA SER A 17 -22.90 6.42 -21.17
C SER A 17 -21.97 7.47 -21.76
N LEU A 18 -20.96 7.05 -22.50
CA LEU A 18 -20.03 7.92 -23.20
C LEU A 18 -19.59 7.22 -24.50
N ASP A 19 -19.89 7.83 -25.66
CA ASP A 19 -19.45 7.33 -26.97
C ASP A 19 -18.15 8.02 -27.42
N LEU A 20 -17.08 7.26 -27.47
CA LEU A 20 -15.73 7.70 -27.83
C LEU A 20 -15.27 7.18 -29.19
N ALA A 21 -16.13 6.47 -29.96
CA ALA A 21 -15.75 5.83 -31.21
C ALA A 21 -15.23 6.80 -32.29
N LYS A 22 -15.57 8.10 -32.17
CA LYS A 22 -15.16 9.15 -33.12
C LYS A 22 -14.07 10.08 -32.62
N ASN A 23 -13.37 9.68 -31.54
CA ASN A 23 -12.28 10.44 -30.94
C ASN A 23 -10.96 9.62 -30.90
N PRO A 24 -10.45 9.14 -32.06
CA PRO A 24 -9.31 8.21 -32.09
C PRO A 24 -7.99 8.84 -31.63
N MET A 25 -7.91 10.18 -31.53
CA MET A 25 -6.71 10.91 -31.14
C MET A 25 -6.60 11.12 -29.63
N LEU A 26 -7.56 10.61 -28.82
CA LEU A 26 -7.49 10.75 -27.36
C LEU A 26 -6.24 10.09 -26.81
N THR A 27 -5.47 10.91 -26.09
CA THR A 27 -4.32 10.51 -25.27
C THR A 27 -4.64 10.52 -23.77
N GLU A 28 -5.60 11.36 -23.35
CA GLU A 28 -6.01 11.53 -21.95
C GLU A 28 -7.54 11.51 -21.85
N LEU A 29 -8.03 10.71 -20.91
CA LEU A 29 -9.46 10.57 -20.66
C LEU A 29 -9.74 10.56 -19.15
N TYR A 30 -10.48 11.56 -18.69
CA TYR A 30 -10.91 11.73 -17.30
C TYR A 30 -12.44 11.76 -17.25
N CYS A 31 -13.05 10.63 -16.92
CA CYS A 31 -14.52 10.47 -16.83
C CYS A 31 -14.95 9.88 -15.48
N TYR A 32 -14.16 10.15 -14.43
CA TYR A 32 -14.42 9.68 -13.08
C TYR A 32 -15.61 10.43 -12.41
N ASN A 33 -16.15 9.87 -11.32
CA ASN A 33 -17.33 10.38 -10.63
C ASN A 33 -18.52 10.57 -11.60
N ASN A 34 -18.91 9.47 -12.23
CA ASN A 34 -20.10 9.37 -13.08
C ASN A 34 -20.89 8.09 -12.74
N LYS A 35 -21.84 7.70 -13.59
CA LYS A 35 -22.68 6.51 -13.42
C LYS A 35 -22.53 5.54 -14.59
N ILE A 36 -21.35 5.50 -15.23
CA ILE A 36 -21.08 4.72 -16.44
C ILE A 36 -20.91 3.23 -16.06
N PRO A 37 -21.74 2.32 -16.57
CA PRO A 37 -21.59 0.89 -16.29
C PRO A 37 -20.68 0.17 -17.27
N ILE A 38 -20.56 0.65 -18.51
CA ILE A 38 -19.76 0.09 -19.59
C ILE A 38 -19.15 1.23 -20.39
N LEU A 39 -17.87 1.09 -20.73
CA LEU A 39 -17.18 2.06 -21.59
C LEU A 39 -16.33 1.31 -22.63
N ASP A 40 -16.59 1.60 -23.91
CA ASP A 40 -15.77 1.11 -25.03
C ASP A 40 -14.69 2.16 -25.37
N VAL A 41 -13.43 1.77 -25.17
CA VAL A 41 -12.23 2.57 -25.52
C VAL A 41 -11.41 1.92 -26.65
N SER A 42 -11.96 0.93 -27.35
CA SER A 42 -11.25 0.15 -28.39
C SER A 42 -10.74 0.99 -29.55
N GLN A 43 -11.37 2.13 -29.85
CA GLN A 43 -10.93 3.07 -30.88
C GLN A 43 -9.91 4.10 -30.38
N ASN A 44 -9.75 4.26 -29.06
CA ASN A 44 -8.88 5.26 -28.44
C ASN A 44 -7.48 4.68 -28.15
N LYS A 45 -6.83 4.18 -29.19
CA LYS A 45 -5.57 3.41 -29.11
C LYS A 45 -4.37 4.23 -28.64
N LEU A 46 -4.49 5.55 -28.60
CA LEU A 46 -3.43 6.47 -28.19
C LEU A 46 -3.48 6.83 -26.72
N LEU A 47 -4.47 6.33 -25.94
CA LEU A 47 -4.59 6.62 -24.50
C LEU A 47 -3.30 6.30 -23.75
N VAL A 48 -2.83 7.29 -23.02
CA VAL A 48 -1.67 7.27 -22.10
C VAL A 48 -2.13 7.41 -20.66
N GLU A 49 -3.06 8.33 -20.39
CA GLU A 49 -3.69 8.52 -19.09
C GLU A 49 -5.18 8.20 -19.18
N PHE A 50 -5.60 7.24 -18.36
CA PHE A 50 -6.99 6.83 -18.33
C PHE A 50 -7.51 6.75 -16.89
N SER A 51 -8.47 7.60 -16.58
CA SER A 51 -9.09 7.72 -15.27
C SER A 51 -10.61 7.62 -15.36
N ILE A 52 -11.17 6.48 -14.86
CA ILE A 52 -12.60 6.18 -14.84
C ILE A 52 -13.08 5.77 -13.43
N TRP A 53 -12.36 6.22 -12.40
CA TRP A 53 -12.68 5.84 -11.02
C TRP A 53 -14.06 6.38 -10.60
N ASN A 54 -14.65 5.71 -9.58
CA ASN A 54 -15.96 6.02 -9.05
C ASN A 54 -17.05 6.07 -10.15
N ASN A 55 -17.21 4.92 -10.79
CA ASN A 55 -18.26 4.61 -11.76
C ASN A 55 -18.90 3.26 -11.41
N HIS A 56 -19.61 2.66 -12.33
CA HIS A 56 -20.28 1.36 -12.14
C HIS A 56 -19.70 0.27 -13.07
N ILE A 57 -18.42 0.40 -13.46
CA ILE A 57 -17.77 -0.50 -14.44
C ILE A 57 -17.64 -1.90 -13.85
N GLU A 58 -18.22 -2.88 -14.52
CA GLU A 58 -18.11 -4.31 -14.16
C GLU A 58 -17.10 -5.05 -15.03
N THR A 59 -16.91 -4.61 -16.26
CA THR A 59 -15.95 -5.17 -17.22
C THR A 59 -15.26 -4.07 -17.99
N LEU A 60 -13.98 -4.25 -18.32
CA LEU A 60 -13.19 -3.27 -19.05
C LEU A 60 -12.19 -3.99 -19.96
N ASP A 61 -12.35 -3.80 -21.28
CA ASP A 61 -11.41 -4.30 -22.29
C ASP A 61 -10.40 -3.21 -22.66
N LEU A 62 -9.13 -3.43 -22.28
CA LEU A 62 -8.01 -2.55 -22.57
C LEU A 62 -7.04 -3.14 -23.61
N SER A 63 -7.41 -4.21 -24.30
CA SER A 63 -6.53 -4.94 -25.21
C SER A 63 -6.00 -4.10 -26.38
N LYS A 64 -6.67 -3.00 -26.71
CA LYS A 64 -6.27 -2.04 -27.77
C LYS A 64 -5.51 -0.82 -27.24
N ASN A 65 -5.52 -0.57 -25.92
CA ASN A 65 -4.98 0.63 -25.31
C ASN A 65 -3.56 0.37 -24.76
N THR A 66 -2.66 -0.09 -25.60
CA THR A 66 -1.31 -0.59 -25.24
C THR A 66 -0.34 0.51 -24.81
N ARG A 67 -0.75 1.79 -24.88
CA ARG A 67 0.10 2.94 -24.53
C ARG A 67 -0.13 3.47 -23.13
N ILE A 68 -1.13 2.95 -22.41
CA ILE A 68 -1.49 3.41 -21.06
C ILE A 68 -0.27 3.31 -20.13
N ARG A 69 0.05 4.42 -19.46
CA ARG A 69 1.05 4.54 -18.41
C ARG A 69 0.41 4.76 -17.03
N LEU A 70 -0.66 5.57 -16.97
CA LEU A 70 -1.46 5.75 -15.77
C LEU A 70 -2.85 5.16 -16.00
N LEU A 71 -3.21 4.19 -15.18
CA LEU A 71 -4.55 3.61 -15.16
C LEU A 71 -5.17 3.78 -13.77
N ASN A 72 -6.29 4.51 -13.74
CA ASN A 72 -7.05 4.71 -12.51
C ASN A 72 -8.50 4.23 -12.69
N VAL A 73 -8.75 3.01 -12.21
CA VAL A 73 -10.05 2.33 -12.27
C VAL A 73 -10.61 2.02 -10.88
N LYS A 74 -10.10 2.69 -9.83
CA LYS A 74 -10.55 2.50 -8.46
C LYS A 74 -12.04 2.79 -8.28
N HIS A 75 -12.64 2.26 -7.20
CA HIS A 75 -14.06 2.48 -6.89
C HIS A 75 -14.99 2.13 -8.06
N ASN A 76 -14.86 0.92 -8.57
CA ASN A 76 -15.72 0.33 -9.57
C ASN A 76 -16.24 -1.05 -9.10
N ARG A 77 -16.72 -1.89 -10.01
CA ARG A 77 -17.26 -3.22 -9.71
C ARG A 77 -16.54 -4.34 -10.47
N LEU A 78 -15.26 -4.09 -10.83
CA LEU A 78 -14.47 -5.04 -11.60
C LEU A 78 -14.25 -6.33 -10.80
N LYS A 79 -14.64 -7.47 -11.39
CA LYS A 79 -14.34 -8.81 -10.84
C LYS A 79 -13.05 -9.38 -11.40
N LYS A 80 -12.65 -8.92 -12.59
CA LYS A 80 -11.39 -9.27 -13.26
C LYS A 80 -11.00 -8.16 -14.24
N VAL A 81 -9.72 -8.11 -14.58
CA VAL A 81 -9.18 -7.25 -15.64
C VAL A 81 -7.97 -7.94 -16.28
N ASP A 82 -7.90 -7.91 -17.60
CA ASP A 82 -6.71 -8.38 -18.34
C ASP A 82 -5.84 -7.18 -18.72
N LEU A 83 -4.65 -7.10 -18.08
CA LEU A 83 -3.66 -6.06 -18.34
C LEU A 83 -2.46 -6.58 -19.15
N SER A 84 -2.53 -7.79 -19.71
CA SER A 84 -1.40 -8.44 -20.40
C SER A 84 -0.89 -7.68 -21.63
N LYS A 85 -1.74 -6.82 -22.24
CA LYS A 85 -1.37 -5.96 -23.37
C LYS A 85 -0.90 -4.56 -22.94
N ASN A 86 -1.12 -4.17 -21.69
CA ASN A 86 -0.84 -2.83 -21.18
C ASN A 86 0.54 -2.77 -20.50
N THR A 87 1.57 -3.24 -21.18
CA THR A 87 2.93 -3.45 -20.65
C THR A 87 3.68 -2.14 -20.30
N ARG A 88 3.06 -0.98 -20.56
CA ARG A 88 3.63 0.33 -20.27
C ARG A 88 3.12 0.96 -18.98
N ILE A 89 2.18 0.30 -18.28
CA ILE A 89 1.63 0.83 -17.02
C ILE A 89 2.79 1.03 -16.02
N GLU A 90 2.86 2.23 -15.49
CA GLU A 90 3.78 2.67 -14.45
C GLU A 90 3.04 2.92 -13.13
N THR A 91 1.81 3.44 -13.22
CA THR A 91 0.95 3.75 -12.08
C THR A 91 -0.40 3.06 -12.24
N LEU A 92 -0.75 2.21 -11.27
CA LEU A 92 -2.01 1.47 -11.26
C LEU A 92 -2.79 1.73 -9.97
N TYR A 93 -3.94 2.39 -10.09
CA TYR A 93 -4.97 2.51 -9.06
C TYR A 93 -6.15 1.59 -9.40
N ILE A 94 -6.28 0.48 -8.68
CA ILE A 94 -7.32 -0.53 -8.93
C ILE A 94 -8.07 -0.93 -7.64
N GLN A 95 -7.86 -0.16 -6.59
CA GLN A 95 -8.46 -0.38 -5.27
C GLN A 95 -9.98 -0.19 -5.27
N ASN A 96 -10.66 -0.74 -4.25
CA ASN A 96 -12.12 -0.70 -4.11
C ASN A 96 -12.82 -1.26 -5.35
N ASN A 97 -12.51 -2.49 -5.69
CA ASN A 97 -13.16 -3.31 -6.70
C ASN A 97 -13.54 -4.69 -6.09
N LEU A 98 -13.84 -5.66 -6.92
CA LEU A 98 -14.25 -7.01 -6.50
C LEU A 98 -13.29 -8.09 -7.03
N LEU A 99 -12.01 -7.72 -7.27
CA LEU A 99 -11.01 -8.60 -7.86
C LEU A 99 -10.69 -9.76 -6.92
N THR A 100 -10.70 -10.99 -7.45
CA THR A 100 -10.20 -12.19 -6.76
C THR A 100 -8.81 -12.61 -7.23
N GLU A 101 -8.36 -12.08 -8.37
CA GLU A 101 -7.05 -12.30 -8.96
C GLU A 101 -6.54 -11.04 -9.66
N LEU A 102 -5.24 -10.86 -9.75
CA LEU A 102 -4.59 -9.76 -10.47
C LEU A 102 -3.24 -10.23 -11.01
N ASP A 103 -3.16 -10.50 -12.32
CA ASP A 103 -1.92 -10.86 -13.00
C ASP A 103 -1.20 -9.62 -13.53
N LEU A 104 -0.02 -9.34 -12.97
CA LEU A 104 0.85 -8.24 -13.36
C LEU A 104 2.17 -8.72 -13.98
N SER A 105 2.27 -9.98 -14.37
CA SER A 105 3.50 -10.59 -14.91
C SER A 105 4.04 -9.91 -16.18
N LYS A 106 3.17 -9.20 -16.93
CA LYS A 106 3.53 -8.43 -18.13
C LYS A 106 3.75 -6.94 -17.86
N ASN A 107 3.37 -6.45 -16.68
CA ASN A 107 3.40 -5.02 -16.34
C ASN A 107 4.68 -4.67 -15.54
N THR A 108 5.82 -5.00 -16.10
CA THR A 108 7.14 -4.94 -15.42
C THR A 108 7.62 -3.52 -15.11
N LYS A 109 6.92 -2.49 -15.61
CA LYS A 109 7.25 -1.08 -15.40
C LYS A 109 6.51 -0.44 -14.23
N ILE A 110 5.63 -1.18 -13.56
CA ILE A 110 4.86 -0.65 -12.43
C ILE A 110 5.83 -0.22 -11.33
N THR A 111 5.72 1.06 -10.95
CA THR A 111 6.42 1.66 -9.81
C THR A 111 5.47 1.94 -8.65
N PHE A 112 4.19 2.16 -8.94
CA PHE A 112 3.13 2.43 -7.98
C PHE A 112 1.96 1.49 -8.21
N LEU A 113 1.60 0.71 -7.17
CA LEU A 113 0.45 -0.20 -7.18
C LEU A 113 -0.40 0.01 -5.93
N ASP A 114 -1.65 0.39 -6.15
CA ASP A 114 -2.67 0.42 -5.12
C ASP A 114 -3.83 -0.51 -5.50
N CYS A 115 -3.91 -1.66 -4.82
CA CYS A 115 -4.94 -2.68 -5.04
C CYS A 115 -5.75 -2.98 -3.75
N HIS A 116 -5.76 -2.05 -2.79
CA HIS A 116 -6.44 -2.26 -1.51
C HIS A 116 -7.96 -2.43 -1.68
N LYS A 117 -8.62 -3.02 -0.67
CA LYS A 117 -10.06 -3.29 -0.68
C LYS A 117 -10.50 -3.98 -1.98
N ASN A 118 -9.99 -5.18 -2.17
CA ASN A 118 -10.41 -6.17 -3.15
C ASN A 118 -10.64 -7.52 -2.42
N ASN A 119 -10.76 -8.60 -3.17
CA ASN A 119 -10.90 -9.96 -2.63
C ASN A 119 -9.69 -10.84 -3.01
N LEU A 120 -8.49 -10.23 -3.05
CA LEU A 120 -7.26 -10.92 -3.44
C LEU A 120 -6.77 -11.81 -2.30
N THR A 121 -6.40 -13.05 -2.62
CA THR A 121 -5.78 -13.98 -1.67
C THR A 121 -4.29 -14.19 -1.94
N SER A 122 -3.82 -13.87 -3.15
CA SER A 122 -2.42 -13.97 -3.56
C SER A 122 -2.11 -12.95 -4.67
N ILE A 123 -0.85 -12.61 -4.81
CA ILE A 123 -0.32 -11.79 -5.90
C ILE A 123 1.13 -12.18 -6.17
N ASP A 124 1.51 -12.36 -7.44
CA ASP A 124 2.92 -12.54 -7.83
C ASP A 124 3.51 -11.21 -8.32
N LEU A 125 4.41 -10.65 -7.52
CA LEU A 125 5.13 -9.41 -7.82
C LEU A 125 6.57 -9.66 -8.32
N SER A 126 6.96 -10.90 -8.59
CA SER A 126 8.34 -11.27 -8.94
C SER A 126 8.87 -10.59 -10.21
N LYS A 127 7.97 -10.13 -11.10
CA LYS A 127 8.31 -9.40 -12.33
C LYS A 127 8.23 -7.87 -12.18
N ASN A 128 7.68 -7.37 -11.09
CA ASN A 128 7.47 -5.94 -10.86
C ASN A 128 8.63 -5.34 -10.03
N THR A 129 9.86 -5.55 -10.49
CA THR A 129 11.09 -5.21 -9.75
C THR A 129 11.32 -3.71 -9.57
N ALA A 130 10.62 -2.86 -10.34
CA ALA A 130 10.66 -1.41 -10.23
C ALA A 130 9.70 -0.83 -9.17
N LEU A 131 8.91 -1.70 -8.50
CA LEU A 131 7.87 -1.28 -7.55
C LEU A 131 8.49 -0.56 -6.36
N THR A 132 8.01 0.68 -6.11
CA THR A 132 8.45 1.53 -4.99
C THR A 132 7.36 1.72 -3.93
N TYR A 133 6.10 1.68 -4.35
CA TYR A 133 4.92 1.81 -3.49
C TYR A 133 3.97 0.66 -3.72
N PHE A 134 3.59 -0.03 -2.66
CA PHE A 134 2.61 -1.11 -2.70
C PHE A 134 1.60 -0.97 -1.56
N ASP A 135 0.34 -0.81 -1.92
CA ASP A 135 -0.79 -0.84 -0.99
C ASP A 135 -1.76 -1.96 -1.36
N CYS A 136 -1.86 -2.95 -0.48
CA CYS A 136 -2.76 -4.09 -0.63
C CYS A 136 -3.68 -4.28 0.60
N HIS A 137 -3.88 -3.25 1.41
CA HIS A 137 -4.65 -3.38 2.64
C HIS A 137 -6.12 -3.80 2.38
N LYS A 138 -6.74 -4.45 3.38
CA LYS A 138 -8.12 -4.96 3.25
C LYS A 138 -8.29 -5.87 2.03
N ASN A 139 -7.52 -6.93 2.01
CA ASN A 139 -7.64 -8.10 1.17
C ASN A 139 -7.61 -9.35 2.06
N PHE A 140 -7.30 -10.52 1.52
CA PHE A 140 -7.25 -11.81 2.22
C PHE A 140 -5.88 -12.50 2.03
N PHE A 141 -4.79 -11.70 2.02
CA PHE A 141 -3.45 -12.24 1.86
C PHE A 141 -3.01 -12.98 3.14
N THR A 142 -2.58 -14.23 2.98
CA THR A 142 -1.95 -15.02 4.06
C THR A 142 -0.43 -14.97 4.01
N SER A 143 0.14 -14.60 2.85
CA SER A 143 1.58 -14.41 2.65
C SER A 143 1.85 -13.40 1.53
N LEU A 144 3.01 -12.74 1.60
CA LEU A 144 3.51 -11.83 0.57
C LEU A 144 5.01 -12.07 0.39
N ASP A 145 5.48 -12.13 -0.87
CA ASP A 145 6.91 -12.24 -1.19
C ASP A 145 7.41 -10.96 -1.87
N PHE A 146 8.30 -10.26 -1.19
CA PHE A 146 8.95 -9.03 -1.67
C PHE A 146 10.41 -9.24 -2.05
N SER A 147 10.90 -10.48 -2.13
CA SER A 147 12.31 -10.81 -2.36
C SER A 147 12.88 -10.27 -3.68
N LYS A 148 12.02 -9.94 -4.66
CA LYS A 148 12.40 -9.36 -5.96
C LYS A 148 12.12 -7.86 -6.06
N ASN A 149 11.41 -7.27 -5.10
CA ASN A 149 10.98 -5.87 -5.15
C ASN A 149 11.94 -4.97 -4.34
N LEU A 150 13.22 -4.97 -4.72
CA LEU A 150 14.31 -4.33 -3.96
C LEU A 150 14.18 -2.80 -3.90
N ALA A 151 13.36 -2.19 -4.76
CA ALA A 151 13.14 -0.75 -4.83
C ALA A 151 12.03 -0.26 -3.90
N LEU A 152 11.34 -1.17 -3.16
CA LEU A 152 10.23 -0.81 -2.28
C LEU A 152 10.67 0.19 -1.20
N LYS A 153 9.88 1.26 -1.07
CA LYS A 153 9.98 2.31 -0.06
C LYS A 153 8.80 2.31 0.89
N THR A 154 7.60 2.05 0.38
CA THR A 154 6.36 2.01 1.17
C THR A 154 5.62 0.71 0.92
N VAL A 155 5.29 0.00 2.00
CA VAL A 155 4.45 -1.20 1.99
C VAL A 155 3.31 -1.01 2.99
N ILE A 156 2.07 -1.08 2.49
CA ILE A 156 0.84 -1.02 3.30
C ILE A 156 0.08 -2.32 3.08
N CYS A 157 0.24 -3.26 4.01
CA CYS A 157 -0.38 -4.59 3.94
C CYS A 157 -1.30 -4.89 5.13
N LYS A 158 -1.76 -3.86 5.81
CA LYS A 158 -2.67 -3.96 6.97
C LYS A 158 -4.01 -4.59 6.65
N ASN A 159 -4.73 -5.08 7.68
CA ASN A 159 -6.05 -5.69 7.52
C ASN A 159 -6.02 -6.80 6.45
N ASN A 160 -5.16 -7.77 6.65
CA ASN A 160 -5.04 -9.02 5.92
C ASN A 160 -4.98 -10.19 6.92
N GLU A 161 -4.57 -11.37 6.48
CA GLU A 161 -4.45 -12.60 7.27
C GLU A 161 -2.98 -13.08 7.32
N LEU A 162 -2.01 -12.14 7.30
CA LEU A 162 -0.59 -12.46 7.26
C LEU A 162 -0.14 -13.08 8.60
N THR A 163 0.44 -14.27 8.54
CA THR A 163 1.06 -14.95 9.69
C THR A 163 2.57 -14.74 9.75
N SER A 164 3.18 -14.32 8.65
CA SER A 164 4.60 -13.97 8.55
C SER A 164 4.82 -12.91 7.49
N LEU A 165 5.89 -12.12 7.64
CA LEU A 165 6.29 -11.11 6.68
C LEU A 165 7.81 -10.98 6.66
N ASN A 166 8.43 -11.11 5.49
CA ASN A 166 9.86 -10.95 5.31
C ASN A 166 10.15 -9.71 4.46
N VAL A 167 10.82 -8.73 5.07
CA VAL A 167 11.24 -7.47 4.43
C VAL A 167 12.75 -7.30 4.36
N SER A 168 13.54 -8.35 4.67
CA SER A 168 15.00 -8.29 4.76
C SER A 168 15.69 -7.88 3.46
N SER A 169 15.08 -8.16 2.29
CA SER A 169 15.60 -7.75 0.99
C SER A 169 15.29 -6.29 0.64
N ASN A 170 14.35 -5.66 1.34
CA ASN A 170 13.83 -4.32 1.03
C ASN A 170 14.57 -3.26 1.85
N THR A 171 15.88 -3.17 1.67
CA THR A 171 16.77 -2.30 2.46
C THR A 171 16.50 -0.79 2.28
N GLY A 172 15.75 -0.43 1.23
CA GLY A 172 15.28 0.93 0.96
C GLY A 172 13.96 1.30 1.63
N LEU A 173 13.37 0.38 2.42
CA LEU A 173 12.05 0.59 3.02
C LEU A 173 12.07 1.74 4.03
N GLU A 174 11.16 2.69 3.82
CA GLU A 174 10.98 3.91 4.61
C GLU A 174 9.71 3.84 5.47
N GLU A 175 8.66 3.17 4.98
CA GLU A 175 7.37 3.01 5.66
C GLU A 175 6.86 1.57 5.54
N LEU A 176 6.49 0.98 6.68
CA LEU A 176 5.84 -0.32 6.77
C LEU A 176 4.60 -0.23 7.66
N ASP A 177 3.43 -0.51 7.09
CA ASP A 177 2.17 -0.61 7.81
C ASP A 177 1.60 -2.03 7.61
N CYS A 178 1.76 -2.86 8.62
CA CYS A 178 1.27 -4.24 8.64
C CYS A 178 0.32 -4.53 9.82
N HIS A 179 -0.35 -3.49 10.34
CA HIS A 179 -1.28 -3.65 11.45
C HIS A 179 -2.51 -4.49 11.09
N LYS A 180 -3.18 -5.04 12.11
CA LYS A 180 -4.35 -5.92 11.94
C LYS A 180 -4.05 -7.07 10.97
N ASN A 181 -3.11 -7.91 11.40
CA ASN A 181 -2.74 -9.20 10.83
C ASN A 181 -2.59 -10.23 11.95
N GLU A 182 -1.97 -11.37 11.68
CA GLU A 182 -1.72 -12.45 12.64
C GLU A 182 -0.21 -12.65 12.88
N LEU A 183 0.59 -11.57 12.74
CA LEU A 183 2.03 -11.61 12.87
C LEU A 183 2.46 -11.83 14.32
N THR A 184 3.41 -12.74 14.54
CA THR A 184 4.02 -13.00 15.85
C THR A 184 5.44 -12.46 15.96
N CYS A 185 6.11 -12.22 14.84
CA CYS A 185 7.46 -11.68 14.75
C CYS A 185 7.66 -10.89 13.44
N LEU A 186 8.62 -9.98 13.46
CA LEU A 186 9.06 -9.20 12.28
C LEU A 186 10.52 -8.82 12.49
N ASP A 187 11.38 -9.16 11.52
CA ASP A 187 12.77 -8.71 11.50
C ASP A 187 12.91 -7.47 10.60
N VAL A 188 13.19 -6.32 11.20
CA VAL A 188 13.45 -5.04 10.52
C VAL A 188 14.91 -4.62 10.58
N SER A 189 15.82 -5.50 11.02
CA SER A 189 17.25 -5.20 11.20
C SER A 189 17.98 -4.77 9.92
N LYS A 190 17.44 -5.07 8.74
CA LYS A 190 18.00 -4.65 7.45
C LYS A 190 17.34 -3.39 6.87
N ASN A 191 16.26 -2.91 7.48
CA ASN A 191 15.50 -1.76 7.01
C ASN A 191 15.98 -0.47 7.70
N LEU A 192 17.26 -0.13 7.50
CA LEU A 192 17.94 0.95 8.21
C LEU A 192 17.36 2.34 7.92
N LYS A 193 16.54 2.48 6.86
CA LYS A 193 15.89 3.74 6.46
C LYS A 193 14.47 3.88 6.98
N LEU A 194 14.01 2.90 7.78
CA LEU A 194 12.63 2.89 8.27
C LEU A 194 12.38 4.10 9.17
N THR A 195 11.40 4.91 8.78
CA THR A 195 10.96 6.11 9.50
C THR A 195 9.59 5.92 10.15
N ARG A 196 8.75 5.05 9.58
CA ARG A 196 7.43 4.73 10.13
C ARG A 196 7.22 3.22 10.14
N LEU A 197 6.83 2.70 11.32
CA LEU A 197 6.45 1.30 11.52
C LEU A 197 5.13 1.22 12.27
N ASP A 198 4.16 0.54 11.68
CA ASP A 198 2.88 0.28 12.32
C ASP A 198 2.60 -1.23 12.32
N ILE A 199 2.61 -1.81 13.52
CA ILE A 199 2.40 -3.23 13.79
C ILE A 199 1.23 -3.49 14.75
N HIS A 200 0.40 -2.48 15.03
CA HIS A 200 -0.66 -2.62 16.04
C HIS A 200 -1.69 -3.71 15.66
N ASN A 201 -2.38 -4.25 16.67
CA ASN A 201 -3.34 -5.34 16.47
C ASN A 201 -2.70 -6.54 15.73
N ASN A 202 -1.66 -7.12 16.33
CA ASN A 202 -1.00 -8.36 15.95
C ASN A 202 -0.77 -9.22 17.22
N GLN A 203 0.18 -10.15 17.18
CA GLN A 203 0.50 -11.07 18.28
C GLN A 203 1.97 -10.99 18.69
N PHE A 204 2.58 -9.80 18.60
CA PHE A 204 3.99 -9.61 18.93
C PHE A 204 4.24 -9.72 20.43
N LYS A 205 5.20 -10.57 20.81
CA LYS A 205 5.71 -10.66 22.20
C LYS A 205 6.97 -9.84 22.43
N SER A 206 7.71 -9.57 21.37
CA SER A 206 8.90 -8.71 21.34
C SER A 206 9.12 -8.15 19.94
N ILE A 207 9.88 -7.06 19.88
CA ILE A 207 10.40 -6.51 18.61
C ILE A 207 11.77 -5.88 18.89
N ASP A 208 12.74 -6.12 18.00
CA ASP A 208 14.05 -5.48 18.03
C ASP A 208 14.08 -4.31 17.05
N LEU A 209 14.27 -3.10 17.56
CA LEU A 209 14.36 -1.85 16.81
C LEU A 209 15.77 -1.24 16.88
N SER A 210 16.75 -1.95 17.41
CA SER A 210 18.11 -1.44 17.66
C SER A 210 18.83 -0.91 16.41
N GLN A 211 18.42 -1.35 15.21
CA GLN A 211 19.01 -0.93 13.95
C GLN A 211 18.24 0.20 13.24
N ASN A 212 17.09 0.64 13.80
CA ASN A 212 16.18 1.57 13.13
C ASN A 212 16.29 2.98 13.72
N ALA A 213 17.50 3.55 13.73
CA ALA A 213 17.80 4.84 14.38
C ALA A 213 17.03 6.04 13.77
N PHE A 214 16.51 5.91 12.54
CA PHE A 214 15.70 6.94 11.89
C PHE A 214 14.19 6.80 12.15
N LEU A 215 13.79 5.80 12.96
CA LEU A 215 12.37 5.58 13.26
C LEU A 215 11.78 6.80 13.98
N ASN A 216 10.82 7.45 13.33
CA ASN A 216 10.16 8.66 13.80
C ASN A 216 8.79 8.37 14.40
N ALA A 217 8.07 7.37 13.84
CA ALA A 217 6.76 6.95 14.29
C ALA A 217 6.72 5.43 14.48
N PHE A 218 6.32 4.99 15.68
CA PHE A 218 6.12 3.58 15.99
C PHE A 218 4.78 3.36 16.68
N VAL A 219 3.93 2.56 16.05
CA VAL A 219 2.61 2.19 16.58
C VAL A 219 2.57 0.68 16.77
N CYS A 220 2.50 0.24 18.03
CA CYS A 220 2.53 -1.18 18.38
C CYS A 220 1.48 -1.57 19.44
N HIS A 221 0.46 -0.73 19.62
CA HIS A 221 -0.60 -1.02 20.59
C HIS A 221 -1.37 -2.31 20.26
N SER A 222 -2.05 -2.88 21.24
CA SER A 222 -2.85 -4.10 21.04
C SER A 222 -2.01 -5.26 20.48
N ASN A 223 -0.95 -5.60 21.20
CA ASN A 223 -0.08 -6.75 21.02
C ASN A 223 0.14 -7.47 22.37
N GLU A 224 1.12 -8.37 22.44
CA GLU A 224 1.50 -9.11 23.64
C GLU A 224 2.88 -8.70 24.18
N LEU A 225 3.31 -7.45 23.93
CA LEU A 225 4.61 -6.94 24.33
C LEU A 225 4.70 -6.78 25.86
N VAL A 226 5.69 -7.41 26.49
CA VAL A 226 5.96 -7.30 27.94
C VAL A 226 6.93 -6.16 28.23
N THR A 227 7.92 -5.99 27.37
CA THR A 227 8.90 -4.91 27.43
C THR A 227 9.12 -4.31 26.04
N LEU A 228 9.62 -3.09 25.98
CA LEU A 228 9.99 -2.43 24.75
C LEU A 228 11.31 -1.68 24.95
N ASN A 229 12.27 -1.85 24.04
CA ASN A 229 13.52 -1.07 24.05
C ASN A 229 13.53 -0.15 22.82
N ILE A 230 13.52 1.16 23.09
CA ILE A 230 13.61 2.23 22.10
C ILE A 230 14.78 3.18 22.36
N SER A 231 15.75 2.76 23.16
CA SER A 231 16.92 3.59 23.51
C SER A 231 17.79 3.94 22.29
N GLU A 232 17.77 3.09 21.26
CA GLU A 232 18.51 3.29 20.01
C GLU A 232 17.68 4.03 18.92
N ASN A 233 16.49 4.56 19.28
CA ASN A 233 15.60 5.27 18.35
C ASN A 233 15.48 6.76 18.74
N PRO A 234 16.57 7.55 18.66
CA PRO A 234 16.56 8.95 19.13
C PRO A 234 15.67 9.88 18.31
N ALA A 235 15.29 9.48 17.11
CA ALA A 235 14.41 10.26 16.22
C ALA A 235 12.93 10.05 16.52
N LEU A 236 12.55 9.17 17.47
CA LEU A 236 11.16 8.79 17.72
C LEU A 236 10.37 9.96 18.34
N VAL A 237 9.33 10.39 17.66
CA VAL A 237 8.42 11.46 18.06
C VAL A 237 7.02 10.89 18.37
N GLU A 238 6.51 9.98 17.55
CA GLU A 238 5.22 9.33 17.74
C GLU A 238 5.42 7.90 18.28
N LEU A 239 4.86 7.62 19.46
CA LEU A 239 4.82 6.28 20.05
C LEU A 239 3.43 5.98 20.58
N ASP A 240 2.82 4.90 20.11
CA ASP A 240 1.68 4.28 20.78
C ASP A 240 1.98 2.80 21.04
N CYS A 241 2.29 2.49 22.28
CA CYS A 241 2.51 1.13 22.75
C CYS A 241 1.47 0.71 23.80
N SER A 242 0.33 1.39 23.86
CA SER A 242 -0.76 1.09 24.77
C SER A 242 -1.42 -0.28 24.50
N ASN A 243 -2.21 -0.74 25.45
CA ASN A 243 -2.95 -2.00 25.31
C ASN A 243 -2.02 -3.22 25.03
N ASN A 244 -0.94 -3.30 25.82
CA ASN A 244 0.01 -4.41 25.90
C ASN A 244 0.19 -4.81 27.37
N PRO A 245 0.59 -6.04 27.71
CA PRO A 245 0.93 -6.41 29.09
C PRO A 245 2.29 -5.83 29.54
N MET A 246 2.58 -4.60 29.12
CA MET A 246 3.89 -3.97 29.24
C MET A 246 4.15 -3.46 30.65
N THR A 247 5.34 -3.74 31.18
CA THR A 247 5.78 -3.27 32.50
C THR A 247 6.93 -2.26 32.43
N CYS A 248 7.75 -2.34 31.38
CA CYS A 248 8.95 -1.51 31.24
C CYS A 248 9.17 -1.08 29.77
N ILE A 249 9.51 0.20 29.61
CA ILE A 249 9.92 0.78 28.31
C ILE A 249 11.33 1.35 28.51
N GLN A 250 12.32 0.71 27.89
CA GLN A 250 13.68 1.21 27.93
C GLN A 250 13.84 2.36 26.93
N VAL A 251 14.33 3.48 27.43
CA VAL A 251 14.63 4.71 26.69
C VAL A 251 16.08 5.09 26.93
N ASN A 252 16.67 6.03 26.18
CA ASN A 252 17.95 6.61 26.56
C ASN A 252 17.76 7.79 27.56
N ALA A 253 18.86 8.23 28.19
CA ALA A 253 18.80 9.28 29.19
C ALA A 253 18.25 10.63 28.67
N ILE A 254 18.46 10.93 27.37
CA ILE A 254 17.93 12.15 26.75
C ILE A 254 16.41 12.03 26.58
N GLN A 255 15.95 10.90 26.10
CA GLN A 255 14.50 10.61 25.97
C GLN A 255 13.84 10.66 27.35
N LEU A 256 14.47 10.05 28.39
CA LEU A 256 13.89 10.02 29.72
C LEU A 256 13.75 11.44 30.33
N SER A 257 14.69 12.35 30.03
CA SER A 257 14.62 13.73 30.49
C SER A 257 13.61 14.61 29.75
N ASN A 258 13.15 14.18 28.57
CA ASN A 258 12.25 14.92 27.66
C ASN A 258 11.21 14.01 27.02
N LEU A 259 10.49 13.24 27.83
CA LEU A 259 9.44 12.35 27.31
C LEU A 259 8.33 13.16 26.59
N PRO A 260 8.02 12.85 25.32
CA PRO A 260 6.91 13.49 24.63
C PRO A 260 5.58 13.19 25.34
N LEU A 261 4.75 14.21 25.52
CA LEU A 261 3.43 14.07 26.16
C LEU A 261 2.46 13.18 25.34
N GLU A 262 2.73 13.06 24.06
CA GLU A 262 1.91 12.32 23.11
C GLU A 262 2.24 10.82 23.04
N TRP A 263 3.29 10.38 23.77
CA TRP A 263 3.60 8.97 23.84
C TRP A 263 2.58 8.22 24.69
N LEU A 264 1.89 7.28 24.06
CA LEU A 264 0.84 6.48 24.69
C LEU A 264 1.39 5.13 25.15
N LYS A 265 1.13 4.78 26.40
CA LYS A 265 1.52 3.51 27.03
C LYS A 265 0.47 3.02 28.02
N ASP A 266 0.60 1.80 28.47
CA ASP A 266 -0.22 1.29 29.57
C ASP A 266 0.13 1.98 30.91
N ALA A 267 -0.86 2.05 31.79
CA ALA A 267 -0.70 2.74 33.09
C ALA A 267 0.37 2.09 33.98
N LEU A 268 0.58 0.78 33.87
CA LEU A 268 1.56 0.03 34.66
C LEU A 268 2.98 0.09 34.07
N ALA A 269 3.13 0.44 32.81
CA ALA A 269 4.44 0.55 32.19
C ALA A 269 5.20 1.77 32.72
N THR A 270 6.49 1.59 33.01
CA THR A 270 7.39 2.64 33.45
C THR A 270 8.50 2.86 32.42
N TYR A 271 8.96 4.11 32.28
CA TYR A 271 10.16 4.41 31.48
C TYR A 271 11.41 4.22 32.32
N SER A 272 12.47 3.65 31.73
CA SER A 272 13.74 3.41 32.35
C SER A 272 14.89 3.66 31.39
N ASP A 273 15.98 4.28 31.87
CA ASP A 273 17.24 4.40 31.12
C ASP A 273 18.21 3.24 31.38
N THR A 274 17.79 2.27 32.19
CA THR A 274 18.46 0.98 32.38
C THR A 274 17.70 -0.16 31.71
N PRO A 275 18.37 -1.29 31.39
CA PRO A 275 17.73 -2.43 30.76
C PRO A 275 16.48 -2.91 31.50
N CYS A 276 15.40 -3.16 30.77
CA CYS A 276 14.21 -3.82 31.28
C CYS A 276 14.50 -5.32 31.49
N ASN A 277 14.32 -5.82 32.72
CA ASN A 277 14.52 -7.24 33.07
C ASN A 277 13.27 -8.08 32.77
#